data_c109924e6b980a08b817bd203ac996be
#
_entry.id   c109924e6b980a08b817bd203ac996be
#
_cell.length_a   1.000
_cell.length_b   1.000
_cell.length_c   1.000
_cell.angle_alpha   90.00
_cell.angle_beta   90.00
_cell.angle_gamma   90.00
#
_symmetry.space_group_name_H-M   'P 1'
#
loop_
_entity.id
_entity.type
_entity.pdbx_description
1 polymer ?
#
loop_
_entity_poly.entity_id
_entity_poly.type
_entity_poly.pdbx_seq_one_letter_code
_entity_poly.pdbx_strand_id
1 'polypeptide(L)'
;MLLNRGTADGIAAGDIVVSRDQVFLGTVADVTSRTAHVLLVTSASRSTDVSLAGTTIRAIAKGNNARELIIDLVPQQSDLNVGDLLVASSRVTGLGHPLLIAEVREVKQVENEVFKFVRAAH
;
A
#
# COMPACT_ATOMS: atom_id res chain seq x y z
N MET A 1 2.28 -11.21 -8.91
CA MET A 1 3.55 -11.88 -8.57
C MET A 1 3.28 -13.32 -8.20
N LEU A 2 4.09 -14.22 -8.70
CA LEU A 2 3.97 -15.66 -8.41
C LEU A 2 5.08 -16.10 -7.46
N LEU A 3 4.71 -16.80 -6.39
CA LEU A 3 5.67 -17.37 -5.45
C LEU A 3 5.76 -18.89 -5.64
N ASN A 4 6.96 -19.45 -5.48
CA ASN A 4 7.18 -20.89 -5.53
C ASN A 4 6.88 -21.59 -4.19
N ARG A 5 5.91 -21.06 -3.45
CA ARG A 5 5.45 -21.62 -2.17
C ARG A 5 3.95 -21.56 -2.13
N GLY A 6 3.35 -22.50 -1.45
CA GLY A 6 1.90 -22.60 -1.41
C GLY A 6 1.39 -23.16 -0.10
N THR A 7 0.24 -23.83 -0.12
CA THR A 7 -0.39 -24.36 1.09
C THR A 7 0.50 -25.37 1.81
N ALA A 8 1.33 -26.11 1.07
CA ALA A 8 2.29 -27.06 1.68
C ALA A 8 3.32 -26.34 2.57
N ASP A 9 3.55 -25.06 2.35
CA ASP A 9 4.46 -24.22 3.14
C ASP A 9 3.72 -23.37 4.18
N GLY A 10 2.45 -23.61 4.38
CA GLY A 10 1.62 -22.88 5.35
C GLY A 10 1.06 -21.56 4.84
N ILE A 11 1.12 -21.29 3.52
CA ILE A 11 0.58 -20.07 2.94
C ILE A 11 -0.91 -20.24 2.64
N ALA A 12 -1.69 -19.23 2.97
CA ALA A 12 -3.13 -19.20 2.74
C ALA A 12 -3.55 -17.93 2.02
N ALA A 13 -4.68 -17.97 1.30
CA ALA A 13 -5.26 -16.79 0.68
C ALA A 13 -5.57 -15.74 1.77
N GLY A 14 -5.25 -14.50 1.48
CA GLY A 14 -5.40 -13.41 2.44
C GLY A 14 -4.16 -13.12 3.27
N ASP A 15 -3.14 -13.98 3.23
CA ASP A 15 -1.89 -13.72 3.94
C ASP A 15 -1.21 -12.48 3.39
N ILE A 16 -0.59 -11.70 4.26
CA ILE A 16 0.17 -10.52 3.86
C ILE A 16 1.58 -10.93 3.44
N VAL A 17 2.14 -10.16 2.51
CA VAL A 17 3.50 -10.35 2.00
C VAL A 17 4.30 -9.08 2.27
N VAL A 18 5.45 -9.23 2.92
CA VAL A 18 6.33 -8.12 3.25
C VAL A 18 7.72 -8.37 2.70
N SER A 19 8.48 -7.29 2.49
CA SER A 19 9.89 -7.36 2.12
C SER A 19 10.76 -7.66 3.35
N ARG A 20 12.06 -7.84 3.12
CA ARG A 20 13.03 -7.98 4.22
C ARG A 20 13.00 -6.79 5.16
N ASP A 21 12.73 -5.61 4.64
CA ASP A 21 12.71 -4.36 5.40
C ASP A 21 11.34 -4.08 6.03
N GLN A 22 10.46 -5.08 6.06
CA GLN A 22 9.11 -4.97 6.64
C GLN A 22 8.20 -4.00 5.89
N VAL A 23 8.45 -3.81 4.58
CA VAL A 23 7.58 -3.02 3.72
C VAL A 23 6.46 -3.91 3.19
N PHE A 24 5.23 -3.43 3.29
CA PHE A 24 4.05 -4.15 2.82
C PHE A 24 4.06 -4.23 1.28
N LEU A 25 4.10 -5.43 0.72
CA LEU A 25 4.15 -5.65 -0.72
C LEU A 25 2.80 -6.01 -1.32
N GLY A 26 2.00 -6.78 -0.62
CA GLY A 26 0.72 -7.23 -1.14
C GLY A 26 0.08 -8.32 -0.30
N THR A 27 -0.94 -8.95 -0.85
CA THR A 27 -1.65 -10.04 -0.20
C THR A 27 -1.76 -11.23 -1.13
N VAL A 28 -1.80 -12.43 -0.56
CA VAL A 28 -2.00 -13.66 -1.33
C VAL A 28 -3.44 -13.70 -1.82
N ALA A 29 -3.63 -13.72 -3.14
CA ALA A 29 -4.94 -13.78 -3.77
C ALA A 29 -5.39 -15.23 -3.97
N ASP A 30 -4.52 -16.04 -4.61
CA ASP A 30 -4.77 -17.45 -4.89
C ASP A 30 -3.60 -18.27 -4.44
N VAL A 31 -3.87 -19.52 -4.03
CA VAL A 31 -2.82 -20.42 -3.58
C VAL A 31 -3.12 -21.84 -4.06
N THR A 32 -2.06 -22.54 -4.49
CA THR A 32 -2.07 -23.97 -4.74
C THR A 32 -1.16 -24.65 -3.72
N SER A 33 -0.97 -25.97 -3.84
CA SER A 33 -0.08 -26.68 -2.90
C SER A 33 1.37 -26.19 -2.98
N ARG A 34 1.82 -25.69 -4.12
CA ARG A 34 3.23 -25.32 -4.35
C ARG A 34 3.45 -23.90 -4.82
N THR A 35 2.39 -23.17 -5.14
CA THR A 35 2.50 -21.81 -5.65
C THR A 35 1.49 -20.90 -4.98
N ALA A 36 1.78 -19.61 -4.98
CA ALA A 36 0.87 -18.58 -4.50
C ALA A 36 0.93 -17.36 -5.43
N HIS A 37 -0.24 -16.80 -5.72
CA HIS A 37 -0.37 -15.59 -6.49
C HIS A 37 -0.54 -14.41 -5.54
N VAL A 38 0.32 -13.41 -5.65
CA VAL A 38 0.28 -12.23 -4.80
C VAL A 38 -0.26 -11.04 -5.57
N LEU A 39 -1.30 -10.42 -5.02
CA LEU A 39 -1.80 -9.14 -5.54
C LEU A 39 -1.00 -8.03 -4.89
N LEU A 40 -0.12 -7.41 -5.68
CA LEU A 40 0.76 -6.35 -5.20
C LEU A 40 -0.01 -5.05 -4.95
N VAL A 41 0.44 -4.27 -3.98
CA VAL A 41 -0.14 -2.93 -3.71
C VAL A 41 0.04 -1.99 -4.89
N THR A 42 1.04 -2.22 -5.73
CA THR A 42 1.31 -1.43 -6.95
C THR A 42 0.47 -1.86 -8.13
N SER A 43 -0.31 -2.93 -8.03
CA SER A 43 -1.21 -3.35 -9.11
C SER A 43 -2.27 -2.29 -9.38
N ALA A 44 -2.52 -1.98 -10.65
CA ALA A 44 -3.56 -1.02 -11.04
C ALA A 44 -4.97 -1.47 -10.65
N SER A 45 -5.17 -2.76 -10.39
CA SER A 45 -6.46 -3.31 -9.98
C SER A 45 -6.68 -3.22 -8.47
N ARG A 46 -5.73 -2.67 -7.71
CA ARG A 46 -5.80 -2.63 -6.26
C ARG A 46 -5.81 -1.22 -5.70
N SER A 47 -6.69 -0.99 -4.73
CA SER A 47 -6.70 0.20 -3.88
C SER A 47 -6.46 -0.24 -2.43
N THR A 48 -5.62 0.48 -1.71
CA THR A 48 -5.27 0.15 -0.33
C THR A 48 -5.47 1.36 0.55
N ASP A 49 -6.15 1.17 1.69
CA ASP A 49 -6.29 2.23 2.69
C ASP A 49 -4.95 2.46 3.38
N VAL A 50 -4.50 3.71 3.35
CA VAL A 50 -3.25 4.11 3.97
C VAL A 50 -3.47 5.29 4.90
N SER A 51 -2.51 5.51 5.79
CA SER A 51 -2.49 6.72 6.61
C SER A 51 -1.07 7.28 6.66
N LEU A 52 -0.99 8.58 6.96
CA LEU A 52 0.29 9.22 7.20
C LEU A 52 0.81 8.73 8.55
N ALA A 53 2.04 8.22 8.58
CA ALA A 53 2.63 7.65 9.79
C ALA A 53 2.58 8.64 10.96
N GLY A 54 2.11 8.16 12.09
CA GLY A 54 2.00 8.97 13.32
C GLY A 54 0.84 9.96 13.34
N THR A 55 -0.07 9.90 12.38
CA THR A 55 -1.22 10.81 12.30
C THR A 55 -2.52 10.06 12.08
N THR A 56 -3.64 10.80 12.09
CA THR A 56 -4.96 10.28 11.74
C THR A 56 -5.35 10.59 10.29
N ILE A 57 -4.44 11.19 9.51
CA ILE A 57 -4.69 11.50 8.10
C ILE A 57 -4.79 10.20 7.31
N ARG A 58 -5.92 9.99 6.64
CA ARG A 58 -6.19 8.79 5.85
C ARG A 58 -6.32 9.13 4.39
N ALA A 59 -5.92 8.19 3.55
CA ALA A 59 -6.01 8.32 2.10
C ALA A 59 -6.13 6.94 1.48
N ILE A 60 -6.23 6.89 0.14
CA ILE A 60 -6.29 5.64 -0.59
C ILE A 60 -5.10 5.61 -1.56
N ALA A 61 -4.32 4.54 -1.49
CA ALA A 61 -3.22 4.31 -2.40
C ALA A 61 -3.69 3.42 -3.55
N LYS A 62 -3.50 3.89 -4.78
CA LYS A 62 -3.84 3.15 -5.99
C LYS A 62 -2.57 2.83 -6.75
N GLY A 63 -2.41 1.57 -7.16
CA GLY A 63 -1.27 1.16 -7.95
C GLY A 63 -1.39 1.63 -9.40
N ASN A 64 -0.25 1.71 -10.08
CA ASN A 64 -0.19 2.03 -11.51
C ASN A 64 0.60 0.99 -12.31
N ASN A 65 0.76 -0.22 -11.77
CA ASN A 65 1.56 -1.31 -12.33
C ASN A 65 3.07 -1.01 -12.43
N ALA A 66 3.53 0.00 -11.70
CA ALA A 66 4.93 0.35 -11.56
C ALA A 66 5.29 0.38 -10.07
N ARG A 67 6.43 0.94 -9.72
CA ARG A 67 6.82 1.08 -8.31
C ARG A 67 6.27 2.36 -7.68
N GLU A 68 5.20 2.87 -8.22
CA GLU A 68 4.58 4.10 -7.75
C GLU A 68 3.15 3.86 -7.33
N LEU A 69 2.69 4.69 -6.40
CA LEU A 69 1.33 4.73 -5.95
C LEU A 69 0.79 6.14 -6.12
N ILE A 70 -0.44 6.24 -6.59
CA ILE A 70 -1.18 7.50 -6.62
C ILE A 70 -2.02 7.52 -5.35
N ILE A 71 -1.81 8.55 -4.54
CA ILE A 71 -2.50 8.68 -3.26
C ILE A 71 -3.70 9.59 -3.47
N ASP A 72 -4.87 9.01 -3.36
CA ASP A 72 -6.14 9.70 -3.61
C ASP A 72 -6.81 10.12 -2.31
N LEU A 73 -7.74 11.05 -2.39
CA LEU A 73 -8.55 11.54 -1.29
C LEU A 73 -7.74 12.22 -0.17
N VAL A 74 -6.59 12.82 -0.53
CA VAL A 74 -5.80 13.64 0.41
C VAL A 74 -6.41 15.04 0.46
N PRO A 75 -7.01 15.47 1.59
CA PRO A 75 -7.61 16.80 1.66
C PRO A 75 -6.59 17.91 1.46
N GLN A 76 -7.00 19.02 0.86
CA GLN A 76 -6.13 20.18 0.60
C GLN A 76 -5.51 20.73 1.88
N GLN A 77 -6.21 20.65 3.00
CA GLN A 77 -5.73 21.16 4.29
C GLN A 77 -4.80 20.21 5.01
N SER A 78 -4.52 19.02 4.44
CA SER A 78 -3.63 18.06 5.07
C SER A 78 -2.20 18.56 5.04
N ASP A 79 -1.48 18.37 6.15
CA ASP A 79 -0.06 18.71 6.24
C ASP A 79 0.77 17.50 5.81
N LEU A 80 0.85 17.30 4.51
CA LEU A 80 1.55 16.20 3.88
C LEU A 80 2.70 16.75 3.03
N ASN A 81 3.90 16.24 3.28
CA ASN A 81 5.12 16.74 2.64
C ASN A 81 5.92 15.61 1.98
N VAL A 82 6.72 15.98 0.99
CA VAL A 82 7.67 15.05 0.37
C VAL A 82 8.58 14.47 1.45
N GLY A 83 8.76 13.16 1.42
CA GLY A 83 9.55 12.43 2.42
C GLY A 83 8.71 11.83 3.54
N ASP A 84 7.45 12.19 3.67
CA ASP A 84 6.56 11.59 4.65
C ASP A 84 6.31 10.12 4.33
N LEU A 85 6.14 9.31 5.37
CA LEU A 85 5.92 7.88 5.22
C LEU A 85 4.43 7.56 5.31
N LEU A 86 3.98 6.67 4.44
CA LEU A 86 2.64 6.15 4.42
C LEU A 86 2.64 4.71 4.90
N VAL A 87 1.66 4.35 5.72
CA VAL A 87 1.57 3.02 6.30
C VAL A 87 0.20 2.40 5.99
N ALA A 88 0.18 1.09 5.81
CA ALA A 88 -1.05 0.32 5.79
C ALA A 88 -1.46 0.08 7.24
N SER A 89 -2.69 0.40 7.59
CA SER A 89 -3.16 0.29 8.97
C SER A 89 -3.17 -1.16 9.45
N SER A 90 -3.17 -1.37 10.77
CA SER A 90 -3.26 -2.70 11.35
C SER A 90 -4.56 -3.42 10.94
N ARG A 91 -5.62 -2.67 10.63
CA ARG A 91 -6.85 -3.25 10.09
C ARG A 91 -6.63 -3.89 8.73
N VAL A 92 -5.85 -3.23 7.85
CA VAL A 92 -5.55 -3.74 6.51
C VAL A 92 -4.62 -4.94 6.57
N THR A 93 -3.61 -4.88 7.42
CA THR A 93 -2.59 -5.94 7.53
C THR A 93 -3.06 -7.14 8.35
N GLY A 94 -4.03 -6.95 9.23
CA GLY A 94 -4.43 -7.99 10.19
C GLY A 94 -3.43 -8.22 11.30
N LEU A 95 -2.36 -7.43 11.35
CA LEU A 95 -1.36 -7.48 12.43
C LEU A 95 -1.74 -6.49 13.53
N GLY A 96 -1.07 -6.59 14.66
CA GLY A 96 -1.26 -5.67 15.77
C GLY A 96 -0.64 -4.29 15.57
N HIS A 97 -0.01 -4.03 14.43
CA HIS A 97 0.68 -2.79 14.12
C HIS A 97 0.60 -2.48 12.62
N PRO A 98 0.74 -1.20 12.22
CA PRO A 98 0.80 -0.84 10.81
C PRO A 98 2.13 -1.24 10.18
N LEU A 99 2.14 -1.36 8.85
CA LEU A 99 3.34 -1.64 8.06
C LEU A 99 3.61 -0.50 7.09
N LEU A 100 4.89 -0.16 6.93
CA LEU A 100 5.32 0.81 5.94
C LEU A 100 4.89 0.34 4.54
N ILE A 101 4.36 1.26 3.74
CA ILE A 101 3.95 0.95 2.36
C ILE A 101 4.65 1.83 1.34
N ALA A 102 4.84 3.11 1.61
CA ALA A 102 5.40 4.05 0.63
C ALA A 102 5.95 5.31 1.28
N GLU A 103 6.73 6.05 0.50
CA GLU A 103 7.24 7.37 0.86
C GLU A 103 6.72 8.39 -0.16
N VAL A 104 6.22 9.51 0.33
CA VAL A 104 5.69 10.59 -0.52
C VAL A 104 6.83 11.21 -1.33
N ARG A 105 6.65 11.27 -2.65
CA ARG A 105 7.64 11.82 -3.59
C ARG A 105 7.20 13.12 -4.23
N GLU A 106 5.90 13.33 -4.38
CA GLU A 106 5.37 14.52 -5.03
C GLU A 106 4.05 14.91 -4.39
N VAL A 107 3.89 16.18 -4.10
CA VAL A 107 2.63 16.74 -3.60
C VAL A 107 2.31 17.97 -4.45
N LYS A 108 1.15 17.97 -5.12
CA LYS A 108 0.68 19.09 -5.92
C LYS A 108 -0.66 19.56 -5.41
N GLN A 109 -0.76 20.86 -5.23
CA GLN A 109 -2.02 21.53 -4.96
C GLN A 109 -2.64 21.90 -6.31
N VAL A 110 -3.82 21.37 -6.58
CA VAL A 110 -4.54 21.65 -7.83
C VAL A 110 -5.61 22.70 -7.55
N GLU A 111 -5.56 23.82 -8.28
CA GLU A 111 -6.52 24.89 -8.12
C GLU A 111 -7.94 24.41 -8.35
N ASN A 112 -8.86 24.84 -7.49
CA ASN A 112 -10.29 24.49 -7.52
C ASN A 112 -10.59 23.00 -7.26
N GLU A 113 -9.61 22.24 -6.78
CA GLU A 113 -9.81 20.85 -6.38
C GLU A 113 -9.92 20.73 -4.86
N VAL A 114 -10.71 19.76 -4.39
CA VAL A 114 -10.88 19.50 -2.96
C VAL A 114 -9.68 18.74 -2.41
N PHE A 115 -9.04 17.93 -3.25
CA PHE A 115 -7.95 17.04 -2.84
C PHE A 115 -6.64 17.42 -3.51
N LYS A 116 -5.52 17.15 -2.82
CA LYS A 116 -4.18 17.29 -3.39
C LYS A 116 -3.88 16.10 -4.31
N PHE A 117 -3.07 16.35 -5.33
CA PHE A 117 -2.46 15.26 -6.09
C PHE A 117 -1.18 14.82 -5.37
N VAL A 118 -1.08 13.54 -5.03
CA VAL A 118 0.05 12.97 -4.31
C VAL A 118 0.53 11.72 -4.99
N ARG A 119 1.83 11.62 -5.21
CA ARG A 119 2.50 10.45 -5.74
C ARG A 119 3.51 9.95 -4.72
N ALA A 120 3.56 8.65 -4.53
CA ALA A 120 4.46 8.03 -3.58
C ALA A 120 5.23 6.88 -4.23
N ALA A 121 6.44 6.63 -3.74
CA ALA A 121 7.26 5.51 -4.15
C ALA A 121 7.06 4.36 -3.16
N HIS A 122 6.76 3.21 -3.72
CA HIS A 122 6.57 1.97 -2.96
C HIS A 122 7.88 1.41 -2.41
#